data_9c03d910f5a5e0dec3a8c83178dae911
#
_entry.id   9c03d910f5a5e0dec3a8c83178dae911
#
_cell.length_a   1.000
_cell.length_b   1.000
_cell.length_c   1.000
_cell.angle_alpha   90.00
_cell.angle_beta   90.00
_cell.angle_gamma   90.00
#
_symmetry.space_group_name_H-M   'P 1'
#
loop_
_entity.id
_entity.type
_entity.pdbx_description
1 polymer ?
#
loop_
_entity_poly.entity_id
_entity_poly.type
_entity_poly.pdbx_seq_one_letter_code
_entity_poly.pdbx_strand_id
1 'polypeptide(L)'
;KEIRSLEIGNGASRVSTLGFVRRELVRQQQAMGKKKGVVMDGRDIGTVVFPDAEFKIFLTASPEVRAQRRFEELQAKGTPVSYENTLANVRERDERDTTRAESPLRKATDAIELDNSRVTITEQLQWAMNMFNKITKQNE
;
A
#
# COMPACT_ATOMS: atom_id res chain seq x y z
N LYS A 1 -10.87 -2.47 -15.72
CA LYS A 1 -9.66 -3.23 -16.16
C LYS A 1 -8.46 -2.29 -16.42
N GLU A 2 -8.69 -1.14 -17.02
CA GLU A 2 -7.64 -0.17 -17.42
C GLU A 2 -6.86 0.43 -16.26
N ILE A 3 -7.51 0.77 -15.14
CA ILE A 3 -6.88 1.40 -13.96
C ILE A 3 -5.77 0.55 -13.32
N ARG A 4 -5.64 -0.74 -13.67
CA ARG A 4 -4.59 -1.64 -13.19
C ARG A 4 -3.47 -1.88 -14.19
N SER A 5 -3.42 -1.10 -15.28
CA SER A 5 -2.31 -1.16 -16.24
C SER A 5 -1.02 -0.59 -15.60
N LEU A 6 0.12 -0.96 -16.17
CA LEU A 6 1.43 -0.41 -15.78
C LEU A 6 1.47 1.11 -16.00
N GLU A 7 0.95 1.57 -17.12
CA GLU A 7 0.91 2.98 -17.52
C GLU A 7 0.13 3.81 -16.48
N ILE A 8 -1.09 3.40 -16.16
CA ILE A 8 -1.93 4.09 -15.17
C ILE A 8 -1.26 4.03 -13.77
N GLY A 9 -0.68 2.90 -13.39
CA GLY A 9 0.04 2.77 -12.14
C GLY A 9 1.23 3.71 -12.03
N ASN A 10 2.00 3.89 -13.11
CA ASN A 10 3.12 4.82 -13.18
C ASN A 10 2.63 6.27 -13.21
N GLY A 11 1.57 6.57 -13.95
CA GLY A 11 0.93 7.88 -13.96
C GLY A 11 0.46 8.29 -12.57
N ALA A 12 -0.25 7.42 -11.86
CA ALA A 12 -0.71 7.66 -10.51
C ALA A 12 0.47 7.92 -9.53
N SER A 13 1.54 7.13 -9.64
CA SER A 13 2.75 7.33 -8.84
C SER A 13 3.41 8.69 -9.10
N ARG A 14 3.50 9.12 -10.36
CA ARG A 14 4.04 10.45 -10.73
C ARG A 14 3.15 11.59 -10.25
N VAL A 15 1.85 11.52 -10.48
CA VAL A 15 0.89 12.53 -10.02
C VAL A 15 0.89 12.65 -8.50
N SER A 16 1.12 11.55 -7.79
CA SER A 16 1.20 11.53 -6.32
C SER A 16 2.39 12.30 -5.74
N THR A 17 3.36 12.73 -6.55
CA THR A 17 4.46 13.61 -6.11
C THR A 17 4.07 15.09 -6.08
N LEU A 18 2.96 15.46 -6.73
CA LEU A 18 2.45 16.82 -6.75
C LEU A 18 1.77 17.15 -5.43
N GLY A 19 2.38 18.04 -4.63
CA GLY A 19 1.91 18.33 -3.28
C GLY A 19 0.46 18.79 -3.20
N PHE A 20 0.00 19.65 -4.12
CA PHE A 20 -1.39 20.12 -4.12
C PHE A 20 -2.39 18.99 -4.38
N VAL A 21 -2.04 18.02 -5.26
CA VAL A 21 -2.88 16.83 -5.52
C VAL A 21 -2.95 15.97 -4.26
N ARG A 22 -1.79 15.73 -3.62
CA ARG A 22 -1.77 14.93 -2.39
C ARG A 22 -2.62 15.54 -1.29
N ARG A 23 -2.47 16.83 -1.03
CA ARG A 23 -3.25 17.51 0.01
C ARG A 23 -4.76 17.36 -0.22
N GLU A 24 -5.21 17.52 -1.47
CA GLU A 24 -6.64 17.34 -1.79
C GLU A 24 -7.09 15.88 -1.62
N LEU A 25 -6.29 14.91 -2.08
CA LEU A 25 -6.61 13.49 -1.88
C LEU A 25 -6.64 13.10 -0.40
N VAL A 26 -5.68 13.56 0.39
CA VAL A 26 -5.67 13.34 1.86
C VAL A 26 -6.93 13.90 2.49
N ARG A 27 -7.33 15.13 2.14
CA ARG A 27 -8.57 15.75 2.64
C ARG A 27 -9.80 14.90 2.33
N GLN A 28 -9.90 14.38 1.10
CA GLN A 28 -11.01 13.51 0.69
C GLN A 28 -10.99 12.18 1.46
N GLN A 29 -9.84 11.54 1.58
CA GLN A 29 -9.68 10.29 2.32
C GLN A 29 -10.04 10.47 3.81
N GLN A 30 -9.59 11.55 4.45
CA GLN A 30 -9.96 11.88 5.82
C GLN A 30 -11.47 12.09 5.98
N ALA A 31 -12.12 12.74 5.00
CA ALA A 31 -13.57 12.90 5.00
C ALA A 31 -14.31 11.56 4.92
N MET A 32 -13.81 10.59 4.14
CA MET A 32 -14.37 9.24 4.07
C MET A 32 -14.27 8.51 5.43
N GLY A 33 -13.17 8.70 6.17
CA GLY A 33 -12.94 8.04 7.45
C GLY A 33 -13.73 8.61 8.64
N LYS A 34 -14.36 9.79 8.50
CA LYS A 34 -15.07 10.43 9.62
C LYS A 34 -16.16 9.56 10.25
N LYS A 35 -16.80 8.71 9.48
CA LYS A 35 -17.88 7.83 9.96
C LYS A 35 -17.36 6.51 10.55
N LYS A 36 -16.04 6.29 10.57
CA LYS A 36 -15.41 5.02 10.93
C LYS A 36 -15.88 3.83 10.07
N GLY A 37 -15.48 2.61 10.43
CA GLY A 37 -15.87 1.40 9.71
C GLY A 37 -15.25 1.31 8.31
N VAL A 38 -14.07 1.91 8.10
CA VAL A 38 -13.34 1.89 6.83
C VAL A 38 -12.04 1.11 6.97
N VAL A 39 -11.66 0.41 5.91
CA VAL A 39 -10.32 -0.15 5.72
C VAL A 39 -9.73 0.53 4.50
N MET A 40 -8.53 1.05 4.62
CA MET A 40 -7.86 1.78 3.54
C MET A 40 -6.41 1.36 3.42
N ASP A 41 -5.95 1.17 2.18
CA ASP A 41 -4.56 0.90 1.88
C ASP A 41 -3.90 2.06 1.12
N GLY A 42 -2.60 2.24 1.33
CA GLY A 42 -1.82 3.27 0.66
C GLY A 42 -0.42 3.39 1.23
N ARG A 43 0.27 4.49 0.90
CA ARG A 43 1.67 4.72 1.29
C ARG A 43 1.80 5.51 2.58
N ASP A 44 0.83 6.33 2.88
CA ASP A 44 0.83 7.30 3.97
C ASP A 44 -0.45 7.25 4.82
N ILE A 45 -1.22 6.17 4.71
CA ILE A 45 -2.51 6.04 5.39
C ILE A 45 -2.35 6.13 6.90
N GLY A 46 -1.43 5.35 7.48
CA GLY A 46 -1.23 5.31 8.93
C GLY A 46 -0.39 6.46 9.49
N THR A 47 0.25 7.28 8.63
CA THR A 47 1.13 8.38 9.07
C THR A 47 0.52 9.76 8.84
N VAL A 48 -0.28 9.94 7.78
CA VAL A 48 -0.81 11.24 7.36
C VAL A 48 -2.34 11.25 7.25
N VAL A 49 -2.92 10.23 6.62
CA VAL A 49 -4.38 10.21 6.38
C VAL A 49 -5.12 9.88 7.68
N PHE A 50 -4.76 8.81 8.34
CA PHE A 50 -5.36 8.36 9.60
C PHE A 50 -4.28 8.08 10.66
N PRO A 51 -3.62 9.13 11.18
CA PRO A 51 -2.60 8.97 12.22
C PRO A 51 -3.15 8.37 13.52
N ASP A 52 -4.44 8.50 13.76
CA ASP A 52 -5.14 7.98 14.95
C ASP A 52 -5.97 6.73 14.65
N ALA A 53 -5.67 6.01 13.56
CA ALA A 53 -6.34 4.74 13.26
C ALA A 53 -6.09 3.72 14.38
N GLU A 54 -7.15 3.03 14.81
CA GLU A 54 -7.12 2.05 15.89
C GLU A 54 -6.28 0.80 15.53
N PHE A 55 -6.16 0.49 14.25
CA PHE A 55 -5.37 -0.64 13.76
C PHE A 55 -4.58 -0.27 12.52
N LYS A 56 -3.26 -0.37 12.61
CA LYS A 56 -2.33 -0.06 11.52
C LYS A 56 -1.45 -1.25 11.23
N ILE A 57 -1.44 -1.67 9.98
CA ILE A 57 -0.53 -2.69 9.47
C ILE A 57 0.45 -2.03 8.49
N PHE A 58 1.74 -2.19 8.73
CA PHE A 58 2.77 -1.87 7.76
C PHE A 58 3.17 -3.15 7.02
N LEU A 59 2.61 -3.29 5.81
CA LEU A 59 2.81 -4.48 4.99
C LEU A 59 4.09 -4.35 4.18
N THR A 60 4.99 -5.32 4.32
CA THR A 60 6.25 -5.39 3.56
C THR A 60 6.35 -6.70 2.77
N ALA A 61 7.14 -6.67 1.72
CA ALA A 61 7.66 -7.83 1.01
C ALA A 61 8.93 -7.42 0.25
N SER A 62 9.84 -8.37 0.01
CA SER A 62 11.03 -8.05 -0.78
C SER A 62 10.66 -7.54 -2.19
N PRO A 63 11.45 -6.64 -2.79
CA PRO A 63 11.21 -6.16 -4.14
C PRO A 63 11.09 -7.29 -5.16
N GLU A 64 11.88 -8.34 -4.99
CA GLU A 64 11.90 -9.52 -5.86
C GLU A 64 10.57 -10.29 -5.81
N VAL A 65 10.04 -10.53 -4.61
CA VAL A 65 8.74 -11.21 -4.43
C VAL A 65 7.60 -10.36 -5.01
N ARG A 66 7.62 -9.05 -4.79
CA ARG A 66 6.60 -8.14 -5.35
C ARG A 66 6.69 -8.08 -6.87
N ALA A 67 7.90 -8.05 -7.42
CA ALA A 67 8.12 -8.08 -8.86
C ALA A 67 7.65 -9.39 -9.48
N GLN A 68 7.92 -10.54 -8.83
CA GLN A 68 7.46 -11.84 -9.29
C GLN A 68 5.93 -11.92 -9.34
N ARG A 69 5.26 -11.54 -8.25
CA ARG A 69 3.78 -11.49 -8.20
C ARG A 69 3.20 -10.59 -9.29
N ARG A 70 3.82 -9.43 -9.50
CA ARG A 70 3.37 -8.49 -10.53
C ARG A 70 3.61 -8.99 -11.95
N PHE A 71 4.75 -9.63 -12.18
CA PHE A 71 5.09 -10.24 -13.45
C PHE A 71 4.08 -11.33 -13.82
N GLU A 72 3.78 -12.25 -12.90
CA GLU A 72 2.78 -13.30 -13.09
C GLU A 72 1.38 -12.72 -13.39
N GLU A 73 0.97 -11.70 -12.65
CA GLU A 73 -0.31 -11.00 -12.89
C GLU A 73 -0.39 -10.40 -14.30
N LEU A 74 0.69 -9.77 -14.77
CA LEU A 74 0.74 -9.16 -16.09
C LEU A 74 0.77 -10.20 -17.19
N GLN A 75 1.54 -11.28 -17.03
CA GLN A 75 1.55 -12.41 -17.95
C GLN A 75 0.17 -13.06 -18.07
N ALA A 76 -0.52 -13.30 -16.96
CA ALA A 76 -1.87 -13.87 -16.97
C ALA A 76 -2.89 -12.97 -17.71
N LYS A 77 -2.60 -11.66 -17.82
CA LYS A 77 -3.40 -10.71 -18.60
C LYS A 77 -2.95 -10.56 -20.06
N GLY A 78 -1.96 -11.34 -20.49
CA GLY A 78 -1.40 -11.27 -21.85
C GLY A 78 -0.59 -10.00 -22.11
N THR A 79 -0.10 -9.32 -21.08
CA THR A 79 0.72 -8.11 -21.24
C THR A 79 2.17 -8.53 -21.46
N PRO A 80 2.81 -8.13 -22.58
CA PRO A 80 4.21 -8.49 -22.85
C PRO A 80 5.14 -7.67 -21.94
N VAL A 81 5.69 -8.31 -20.92
CA VAL A 81 6.65 -7.72 -19.97
C VAL A 81 7.73 -8.73 -19.64
N SER A 82 8.94 -8.26 -19.28
CA SER A 82 9.97 -9.10 -18.68
C SER A 82 9.99 -8.94 -17.16
N TYR A 83 10.52 -9.95 -16.48
CA TYR A 83 10.72 -9.88 -15.03
C TYR A 83 11.68 -8.74 -14.64
N GLU A 84 12.78 -8.57 -15.39
CA GLU A 84 13.78 -7.54 -15.14
C GLU A 84 13.17 -6.13 -15.20
N ASN A 85 12.34 -5.86 -16.22
CA ASN A 85 11.64 -4.59 -16.35
C ASN A 85 10.62 -4.39 -15.23
N THR A 86 9.95 -5.45 -14.81
CA THR A 86 9.00 -5.40 -13.69
C THR A 86 9.72 -5.11 -12.38
N LEU A 87 10.85 -5.75 -12.12
CA LEU A 87 11.67 -5.51 -10.94
C LEU A 87 12.25 -4.08 -10.91
N ALA A 88 12.77 -3.61 -12.04
CA ALA A 88 13.25 -2.23 -12.17
C ALA A 88 12.12 -1.22 -11.86
N ASN A 89 10.92 -1.45 -12.37
CA ASN A 89 9.75 -0.60 -12.10
C ASN A 89 9.33 -0.63 -10.63
N VAL A 90 9.37 -1.79 -9.97
CA VAL A 90 9.09 -1.91 -8.53
C VAL A 90 10.08 -1.07 -7.73
N ARG A 91 11.37 -1.19 -8.00
CA ARG A 91 12.43 -0.44 -7.29
C ARG A 91 12.32 1.06 -7.50
N GLU A 92 12.11 1.51 -8.75
CA GLU A 92 11.91 2.92 -9.07
C GLU A 92 10.71 3.53 -8.32
N ARG A 93 9.61 2.77 -8.21
CA ARG A 93 8.44 3.22 -7.46
C ARG A 93 8.70 3.29 -5.97
N ASP A 94 9.38 2.31 -5.40
CA ASP A 94 9.75 2.32 -3.98
C ASP A 94 10.62 3.51 -3.65
N GLU A 95 11.62 3.81 -4.47
CA GLU A 95 12.46 4.99 -4.30
C GLU A 95 11.63 6.27 -4.36
N ARG A 96 10.77 6.42 -5.36
CA ARG A 96 9.90 7.59 -5.48
C ARG A 96 8.95 7.73 -4.29
N ASP A 97 8.33 6.63 -3.85
CA ASP A 97 7.37 6.65 -2.75
C ASP A 97 8.04 6.94 -1.40
N THR A 98 9.29 6.53 -1.20
CA THR A 98 10.04 6.76 0.05
C THR A 98 10.76 8.11 0.11
N THR A 99 11.14 8.67 -1.05
CA THR A 99 11.95 9.91 -1.12
C THR A 99 11.16 11.17 -1.44
N ARG A 100 9.89 11.03 -1.85
CA ARG A 100 9.06 12.22 -2.16
C ARG A 100 8.95 13.17 -0.96
N ALA A 101 8.91 14.47 -1.25
CA ALA A 101 8.90 15.52 -0.22
C ALA A 101 7.64 15.51 0.65
N GLU A 102 6.44 15.27 0.07
CA GLU A 102 5.19 15.22 0.81
C GLU A 102 4.72 13.80 1.06
N SER A 103 4.42 13.48 2.31
CA SER A 103 3.83 12.19 2.74
C SER A 103 4.58 10.97 2.20
N PRO A 104 5.91 10.85 2.43
CA PRO A 104 6.67 9.70 1.98
C PRO A 104 6.15 8.41 2.62
N LEU A 105 6.40 7.28 1.96
CA LEU A 105 6.13 5.96 2.53
C LEU A 105 7.01 5.77 3.78
N ARG A 106 6.40 5.73 4.94
CA ARG A 106 7.05 5.45 6.22
C ARG A 106 6.14 4.61 7.09
N LYS A 107 6.75 3.75 7.91
CA LYS A 107 6.03 3.01 8.94
C LYS A 107 5.64 3.98 10.06
N ALA A 108 4.38 4.00 10.44
CA ALA A 108 3.94 4.68 11.66
C ALA A 108 4.53 3.98 12.90
N THR A 109 4.81 4.74 13.95
CA THR A 109 5.46 4.21 15.17
C THR A 109 4.65 3.12 15.86
N ASP A 110 3.33 3.19 15.76
CA ASP A 110 2.34 2.27 16.31
C ASP A 110 1.84 1.21 15.29
N ALA A 111 2.41 1.18 14.09
CA ALA A 111 2.05 0.18 13.09
C ALA A 111 2.71 -1.17 13.35
N ILE A 112 1.91 -2.23 13.29
CA ILE A 112 2.40 -3.59 13.35
C ILE A 112 2.93 -3.99 11.98
N GLU A 113 4.16 -4.46 11.92
CA GLU A 113 4.78 -4.88 10.67
C GLU A 113 4.42 -6.32 10.33
N LEU A 114 4.06 -6.53 9.06
CA LEU A 114 3.87 -7.86 8.48
C LEU A 114 4.69 -7.99 7.20
N ASP A 115 5.73 -8.81 7.24
CA ASP A 115 6.43 -9.26 6.03
C ASP A 115 5.64 -10.42 5.40
N ASN A 116 5.06 -10.18 4.23
CA ASN A 116 4.30 -11.19 3.52
C ASN A 116 5.09 -11.90 2.41
N SER A 117 6.42 -11.79 2.41
CA SER A 117 7.26 -12.42 1.39
C SER A 117 7.05 -13.94 1.30
N ARG A 118 6.75 -14.59 2.43
CA ARG A 118 6.66 -16.06 2.55
C ARG A 118 5.32 -16.57 3.05
N VAL A 119 4.32 -15.68 3.20
CA VAL A 119 2.98 -16.08 3.66
C VAL A 119 1.98 -16.08 2.52
N THR A 120 1.04 -16.99 2.57
CA THR A 120 -0.09 -17.06 1.64
C THR A 120 -1.12 -15.97 1.95
N ILE A 121 -2.02 -15.71 0.99
CA ILE A 121 -3.13 -14.76 1.19
C ILE A 121 -4.01 -15.20 2.38
N THR A 122 -4.27 -16.50 2.52
CA THR A 122 -5.08 -17.05 3.61
C THR A 122 -4.43 -16.84 4.97
N GLU A 123 -3.13 -17.13 5.09
CA GLU A 123 -2.38 -16.91 6.33
C GLU A 123 -2.31 -15.43 6.71
N GLN A 124 -2.08 -14.54 5.73
CA GLN A 124 -2.10 -13.10 5.93
C GLN A 124 -3.45 -12.61 6.43
N LEU A 125 -4.55 -13.08 5.83
CA LEU A 125 -5.90 -12.72 6.25
C LEU A 125 -6.19 -13.23 7.67
N GLN A 126 -5.85 -14.47 7.97
CA GLN A 126 -6.04 -15.04 9.30
C GLN A 126 -5.26 -14.27 10.37
N TRP A 127 -4.01 -13.90 10.08
CA TRP A 127 -3.21 -13.08 10.95
C TRP A 127 -3.86 -11.71 11.20
N ALA A 128 -4.29 -11.02 10.13
CA ALA A 128 -4.92 -9.71 10.23
C ALA A 128 -6.23 -9.76 11.06
N MET A 129 -7.06 -10.78 10.83
CA MET A 129 -8.29 -10.98 11.60
C MET A 129 -8.03 -11.27 13.08
N ASN A 130 -7.02 -12.09 13.37
CA ASN A 130 -6.63 -12.37 14.76
C ASN A 130 -6.16 -11.10 15.49
N MET A 131 -5.37 -10.26 14.82
CA MET A 131 -4.91 -9.00 15.38
C MET A 131 -6.06 -8.00 15.57
N PHE A 132 -6.93 -7.88 14.58
CA PHE A 132 -8.13 -7.04 14.67
C PHE A 132 -9.00 -7.43 15.86
N ASN A 133 -9.31 -8.71 16.02
CA ASN A 133 -10.12 -9.23 17.13
C ASN A 133 -9.47 -8.99 18.50
N LYS A 134 -8.14 -9.02 18.60
CA LYS A 134 -7.43 -8.70 19.85
C LYS A 134 -7.60 -7.22 20.23
N ILE A 135 -7.45 -6.33 19.25
CA ILE A 135 -7.54 -4.88 19.46
C ILE A 135 -8.98 -4.46 19.82
N THR A 136 -9.97 -5.00 19.11
CA THR A 136 -11.38 -4.67 19.38
C THR A 136 -11.85 -5.17 20.74
N LYS A 137 -11.44 -6.37 21.17
CA LYS A 137 -11.76 -6.90 22.51
C LYS A 137 -11.07 -6.18 23.68
N GLN A 138 -10.02 -5.43 23.41
CA GLN A 138 -9.36 -4.62 24.45
C GLN A 138 -10.03 -3.26 24.66
N ASN A 139 -10.89 -2.87 23.72
CA ASN A 139 -11.61 -1.59 23.74
C ASN A 139 -13.09 -1.73 24.21
N GLU A 140 -13.53 -2.93 24.57
CA GLU A 140 -14.80 -3.24 25.24
C GLU A 140 -14.58 -3.33 26.76
#